data_14d28d44f7e81c2fe3073753540c830c
#
_entry.id   14d28d44f7e81c2fe3073753540c830c
#
_cell.length_a   1.000
_cell.length_b   1.000
_cell.length_c   1.000
_cell.angle_alpha   90.00
_cell.angle_beta   90.00
_cell.angle_gamma   90.00
#
_symmetry.space_group_name_H-M   'P 1'
#
loop_
_entity.id
_entity.type
_entity.pdbx_description
1 polymer ?
#
loop_
_entity_poly.entity_id
_entity_poly.type
_entity_poly.pdbx_seq_one_letter_code
_entity_poly.pdbx_strand_id
1 'polypeptide(L)'
;MNINMLAMLKGVHVDVHYVQDLSGLPKLIKSGERIVWLDYGTNIDQDNVRIVFEPFDKEVRVLVCPAVKEGIDWEAFRRKTLANSSEPASQRALSFDTEVGKKIIDGVYDVTKTSARVWIMESKPIDKKLRGDKNQVKLDTSSYEAMFDQLLKMGIRVAAATKVQVICHFIHKCSGNILETPGVNVGKETSG
;
A
#
# COMPACT_ATOMS: atom_id res chain seq x y z
N MET A 1 6.95 -9.98 -15.95
CA MET A 1 7.93 -8.93 -16.39
C MET A 1 8.18 -8.03 -15.19
N ASN A 2 9.43 -7.73 -14.84
CA ASN A 2 9.71 -6.86 -13.68
C ASN A 2 9.78 -5.37 -14.09
N ILE A 3 9.73 -4.48 -13.09
CA ILE A 3 9.74 -3.01 -13.29
C ILE A 3 10.95 -2.57 -14.11
N ASN A 4 12.15 -3.08 -13.80
CA ASN A 4 13.37 -2.67 -14.48
C ASN A 4 13.37 -3.04 -15.98
N MET A 5 12.91 -4.23 -16.31
CA MET A 5 12.82 -4.67 -17.71
C MET A 5 11.80 -3.82 -18.50
N LEU A 6 10.66 -3.49 -17.89
CA LEU A 6 9.68 -2.62 -18.52
C LEU A 6 10.18 -1.18 -18.65
N ALA A 7 10.93 -0.67 -17.66
CA ALA A 7 11.57 0.64 -17.71
C ALA A 7 12.56 0.73 -18.87
N MET A 8 13.41 -0.27 -19.04
CA MET A 8 14.36 -0.34 -20.17
C MET A 8 13.63 -0.31 -21.51
N LEU A 9 12.55 -1.08 -21.66
CA LEU A 9 11.75 -1.10 -22.90
C LEU A 9 11.07 0.24 -23.20
N LYS A 10 10.77 1.03 -22.16
CA LYS A 10 10.16 2.37 -22.29
C LYS A 10 11.19 3.50 -22.34
N GLY A 11 12.49 3.21 -22.23
CA GLY A 11 13.55 4.22 -22.16
C GLY A 11 13.46 5.10 -20.91
N VAL A 12 12.93 4.57 -19.81
CA VAL A 12 12.80 5.27 -18.53
C VAL A 12 13.92 4.81 -17.60
N HIS A 13 14.60 5.76 -16.97
CA HIS A 13 15.57 5.46 -15.92
C HIS A 13 14.85 5.20 -14.60
N VAL A 14 15.30 4.20 -13.86
CA VAL A 14 14.75 3.82 -12.55
C VAL A 14 15.89 3.74 -11.54
N ASP A 15 15.81 4.58 -10.52
CA ASP A 15 16.68 4.51 -9.34
C ASP A 15 15.97 3.73 -8.22
N VAL A 16 16.65 2.75 -7.66
CA VAL A 16 16.12 1.93 -6.57
C VAL A 16 16.71 2.39 -5.24
N HIS A 17 15.86 2.82 -4.33
CA HIS A 17 16.21 3.24 -2.99
C HIS A 17 15.69 2.25 -1.96
N TYR A 18 16.57 1.70 -1.14
CA TYR A 18 16.15 0.90 0.01
C TYR A 18 16.04 1.80 1.24
N VAL A 19 14.86 1.88 1.81
CA VAL A 19 14.57 2.68 3.00
C VAL A 19 13.99 1.79 4.09
N GLN A 20 14.24 2.11 5.35
CA GLN A 20 13.74 1.31 6.47
C GLN A 20 12.27 1.62 6.79
N ASP A 21 11.86 2.86 6.56
CA ASP A 21 10.53 3.37 6.88
C ASP A 21 10.19 4.62 6.04
N LEU A 22 9.03 5.22 6.32
CA LEU A 22 8.56 6.42 5.62
C LEU A 22 9.41 7.67 5.88
N SER A 23 10.34 7.69 6.84
CA SER A 23 11.13 8.88 7.19
C SER A 23 12.07 9.32 6.05
N GLY A 24 12.41 8.42 5.15
CA GLY A 24 13.17 8.71 3.93
C GLY A 24 12.36 9.42 2.83
N LEU A 25 11.03 9.29 2.85
CA LEU A 25 10.14 9.79 1.80
C LEU A 25 10.23 11.30 1.54
N PRO A 26 10.35 12.20 2.54
CA PRO A 26 10.46 13.63 2.29
C PRO A 26 11.66 14.04 1.44
N LYS A 27 12.75 13.27 1.47
CA LYS A 27 13.92 13.50 0.61
C LYS A 27 13.60 13.12 -0.84
N LEU A 28 12.92 12.00 -1.05
CA LEU A 28 12.51 11.53 -2.38
C LEU A 28 11.49 12.47 -3.03
N ILE A 29 10.54 13.00 -2.25
CA ILE A 29 9.56 13.96 -2.75
C ILE A 29 10.25 15.23 -3.31
N LYS A 30 11.31 15.69 -2.68
CA LYS A 30 12.07 16.87 -3.14
C LYS A 30 12.75 16.70 -4.49
N SER A 31 13.00 15.47 -4.95
CA SER A 31 13.58 15.21 -6.28
C SER A 31 12.63 15.63 -7.41
N GLY A 32 11.33 15.65 -7.14
CA GLY A 32 10.31 16.03 -8.13
C GLY A 32 9.97 14.92 -9.12
N GLU A 33 10.46 13.70 -8.88
CA GLU A 33 10.25 12.54 -9.74
C GLU A 33 9.03 11.72 -9.32
N ARG A 34 8.61 10.80 -10.19
CA ARG A 34 7.59 9.83 -9.82
C ARG A 34 8.17 8.81 -8.86
N ILE A 35 7.50 8.60 -7.74
CA ILE A 35 7.89 7.65 -6.72
C ILE A 35 6.96 6.44 -6.81
N VAL A 36 7.52 5.25 -6.87
CA VAL A 36 6.83 3.97 -6.70
C VAL A 36 7.27 3.39 -5.37
N TRP A 37 6.32 3.24 -4.46
CA TRP A 37 6.59 2.68 -3.15
C TRP A 37 6.08 1.26 -3.06
N LEU A 38 6.96 0.37 -2.67
CA LEU A 38 6.66 -1.03 -2.39
C LEU A 38 7.15 -1.32 -0.98
N ASP A 39 6.25 -1.60 -0.07
CA ASP A 39 6.60 -1.96 1.29
C ASP A 39 7.12 -3.40 1.35
N TYR A 40 7.84 -3.71 2.43
CA TYR A 40 8.37 -5.04 2.66
C TYR A 40 7.27 -6.12 2.59
N GLY A 41 7.56 -7.20 1.90
CA GLY A 41 6.60 -8.29 1.70
C GLY A 41 5.45 -7.98 0.75
N THR A 42 5.51 -6.89 -0.01
CA THR A 42 4.51 -6.59 -1.04
C THR A 42 5.12 -6.58 -2.43
N ASN A 43 4.31 -6.92 -3.41
CA ASN A 43 4.69 -6.85 -4.82
C ASN A 43 3.45 -6.54 -5.69
N ILE A 44 3.67 -5.94 -6.84
CA ILE A 44 2.64 -5.80 -7.88
C ILE A 44 2.70 -7.04 -8.78
N ASP A 45 1.55 -7.65 -9.04
CA ASP A 45 1.48 -8.77 -9.98
C ASP A 45 2.07 -8.40 -11.35
N GLN A 46 2.74 -9.35 -12.00
CA GLN A 46 3.48 -9.11 -13.24
C GLN A 46 2.63 -8.54 -14.37
N ASP A 47 1.37 -8.92 -14.45
CA ASP A 47 0.45 -8.45 -15.50
C ASP A 47 0.03 -6.99 -15.24
N ASN A 48 0.14 -6.52 -14.00
CA ASN A 48 -0.24 -5.18 -13.58
C ASN A 48 0.93 -4.18 -13.49
N VAL A 49 2.18 -4.61 -13.65
CA VAL A 49 3.37 -3.74 -13.51
C VAL A 49 3.31 -2.51 -14.43
N ARG A 50 2.58 -2.55 -15.54
CA ARG A 50 2.44 -1.42 -16.47
C ARG A 50 1.86 -0.17 -15.81
N ILE A 51 1.04 -0.31 -14.76
CA ILE A 51 0.42 0.79 -14.03
C ILE A 51 1.45 1.80 -13.49
N VAL A 52 2.66 1.32 -13.17
CA VAL A 52 3.76 2.15 -12.66
C VAL A 52 4.16 3.25 -13.64
N PHE A 53 4.00 3.00 -14.94
CA PHE A 53 4.43 3.90 -16.01
C PHE A 53 3.27 4.62 -16.69
N GLU A 54 2.03 4.30 -16.35
CA GLU A 54 0.88 4.95 -16.96
C GLU A 54 0.69 6.36 -16.40
N PRO A 55 0.26 7.32 -17.21
CA PRO A 55 -0.07 8.65 -16.74
C PRO A 55 -1.31 8.58 -15.84
N PHE A 56 -1.33 9.39 -14.79
CA PHE A 56 -2.52 9.57 -13.97
C PHE A 56 -3.53 10.49 -14.68
N ASP A 57 -4.78 10.41 -14.25
CA ASP A 57 -5.74 11.48 -14.51
C ASP A 57 -5.16 12.81 -14.03
N LYS A 58 -5.46 13.90 -14.75
CA LYS A 58 -4.83 15.22 -14.51
C LYS A 58 -4.96 15.74 -13.08
N GLU A 59 -5.95 15.29 -12.34
CA GLU A 59 -6.18 15.72 -10.96
C GLU A 59 -5.58 14.76 -9.92
N VAL A 60 -5.40 13.49 -10.24
CA VAL A 60 -4.84 12.49 -9.33
C VAL A 60 -3.34 12.74 -9.14
N ARG A 61 -2.86 12.68 -7.92
CA ARG A 61 -1.44 12.85 -7.57
C ARG A 61 -0.85 11.63 -6.91
N VAL A 62 -1.70 10.81 -6.30
CA VAL A 62 -1.29 9.55 -5.70
C VAL A 62 -2.26 8.46 -6.15
N LEU A 63 -1.72 7.35 -6.62
CA LEU A 63 -2.47 6.16 -6.96
C LEU A 63 -2.07 5.06 -5.99
N VAL A 64 -3.00 4.60 -5.16
CA VAL A 64 -2.77 3.47 -4.26
C VAL A 64 -3.27 2.18 -4.91
N CYS A 65 -2.58 1.08 -4.62
CA CYS A 65 -2.99 -0.26 -5.01
C CYS A 65 -3.52 -0.97 -3.76
N PRO A 66 -4.84 -1.08 -3.58
CA PRO A 66 -5.42 -1.69 -2.39
C PRO A 66 -4.94 -3.12 -2.18
N ALA A 67 -4.59 -3.42 -0.94
CA ALA A 67 -4.13 -4.73 -0.54
C ALA A 67 -4.92 -5.26 0.65
N VAL A 68 -4.91 -6.57 0.82
CA VAL A 68 -5.51 -7.21 1.99
C VAL A 68 -4.66 -6.94 3.22
N LYS A 69 -5.30 -6.57 4.32
CA LYS A 69 -4.65 -6.48 5.64
C LYS A 69 -4.28 -7.86 6.15
N GLU A 70 -3.22 -7.93 6.94
CA GLU A 70 -2.85 -9.16 7.65
C GLU A 70 -3.94 -9.53 8.65
N GLY A 71 -4.25 -10.82 8.71
CA GLY A 71 -5.20 -11.38 9.66
C GLY A 71 -6.58 -11.68 9.07
N ILE A 72 -7.43 -12.22 9.91
CA ILE A 72 -8.81 -12.61 9.58
C ILE A 72 -9.76 -11.71 10.36
N ASP A 73 -10.62 -11.00 9.65
CA ASP A 73 -11.71 -10.22 10.24
C ASP A 73 -12.92 -11.13 10.51
N TRP A 74 -12.93 -11.71 11.71
CA TRP A 74 -14.01 -12.62 12.14
C TRP A 74 -15.36 -11.92 12.28
N GLU A 75 -15.37 -10.61 12.58
CA GLU A 75 -16.62 -9.85 12.67
C GLU A 75 -17.21 -9.61 11.29
N ALA A 76 -16.36 -9.21 10.32
CA ALA A 76 -16.78 -9.09 8.92
C ALA A 76 -17.27 -10.42 8.38
N PHE A 77 -16.55 -11.52 8.66
CA PHE A 77 -16.96 -12.86 8.25
C PHE A 77 -18.35 -13.22 8.79
N ARG A 78 -18.56 -13.05 10.10
CA ARG A 78 -19.86 -13.32 10.74
C ARG A 78 -20.97 -12.47 10.15
N ARG A 79 -20.77 -11.16 10.05
CA ARG A 79 -21.74 -10.22 9.51
C ARG A 79 -22.13 -10.56 8.06
N LYS A 80 -21.16 -10.78 7.19
CA LYS A 80 -21.38 -11.12 5.78
C LYS A 80 -22.05 -12.51 5.62
N THR A 81 -21.73 -13.45 6.49
CA THR A 81 -22.33 -14.80 6.48
C THR A 81 -23.79 -14.73 6.91
N LEU A 82 -24.12 -13.99 7.97
CA LEU A 82 -25.50 -13.79 8.42
C LEU A 82 -26.34 -13.01 7.40
N ALA A 83 -25.73 -12.10 6.66
CA ALA A 83 -26.38 -11.34 5.59
C ALA A 83 -26.50 -12.13 4.26
N ASN A 84 -26.12 -13.41 4.23
CA ASN A 84 -26.08 -14.22 3.02
C ASN A 84 -25.36 -13.56 1.84
N SER A 85 -24.18 -12.94 2.13
CA SER A 85 -23.35 -12.30 1.11
C SER A 85 -23.06 -13.26 -0.05
N SER A 86 -23.11 -12.76 -1.28
CA SER A 86 -22.72 -13.49 -2.48
C SER A 86 -21.21 -13.72 -2.61
N GLU A 87 -20.42 -13.08 -1.73
CA GLU A 87 -18.96 -13.27 -1.73
C GLU A 87 -18.60 -14.73 -1.36
N PRO A 88 -17.55 -15.30 -2.00
CA PRO A 88 -16.99 -16.59 -1.58
C PRO A 88 -16.63 -16.58 -0.09
N ALA A 89 -16.81 -17.70 0.60
CA ALA A 89 -16.53 -17.80 2.04
C ALA A 89 -15.10 -17.37 2.40
N SER A 90 -14.12 -17.71 1.55
CA SER A 90 -12.71 -17.31 1.71
C SER A 90 -12.46 -15.80 1.63
N GLN A 91 -13.36 -15.03 1.03
CA GLN A 91 -13.22 -13.59 0.88
C GLN A 91 -14.00 -12.80 1.94
N ARG A 92 -14.98 -13.41 2.61
CA ARG A 92 -15.84 -12.72 3.60
C ARG A 92 -15.05 -12.19 4.80
N ALA A 93 -13.93 -12.82 5.13
CA ALA A 93 -13.07 -12.45 6.25
C ALA A 93 -11.92 -11.50 5.86
N LEU A 94 -11.85 -11.09 4.61
CA LEU A 94 -10.80 -10.18 4.16
C LEU A 94 -11.19 -8.74 4.46
N SER A 95 -10.26 -7.98 5.02
CA SER A 95 -10.32 -6.53 5.12
C SER A 95 -9.22 -5.91 4.26
N PHE A 96 -9.53 -4.75 3.67
CA PHE A 96 -8.59 -4.03 2.82
C PHE A 96 -8.02 -2.82 3.55
N ASP A 97 -6.81 -2.43 3.15
CA ASP A 97 -6.12 -1.26 3.70
C ASP A 97 -6.66 0.08 3.15
N THR A 98 -7.62 0.03 2.21
CA THR A 98 -8.13 1.20 1.50
C THR A 98 -9.65 1.18 1.44
N GLU A 99 -10.25 2.31 1.83
CA GLU A 99 -11.68 2.59 1.66
C GLU A 99 -11.87 3.47 0.43
N VAL A 100 -12.71 3.01 -0.48
CA VAL A 100 -12.96 3.68 -1.75
C VAL A 100 -14.27 4.46 -1.72
N GLY A 101 -14.28 5.60 -2.39
CA GLY A 101 -15.44 6.47 -2.57
C GLY A 101 -16.03 6.40 -3.97
N LYS A 102 -16.17 7.55 -4.63
CA LYS A 102 -16.76 7.65 -5.98
C LYS A 102 -15.87 7.04 -7.04
N LYS A 103 -16.48 6.39 -8.03
CA LYS A 103 -15.79 5.92 -9.23
C LYS A 103 -15.33 7.12 -10.07
N ILE A 104 -14.05 7.14 -10.46
CA ILE A 104 -13.46 8.12 -11.37
C ILE A 104 -13.55 7.58 -12.79
N ILE A 105 -12.92 6.44 -13.03
CA ILE A 105 -12.98 5.67 -14.28
C ILE A 105 -13.11 4.19 -13.93
N ASP A 106 -13.16 3.33 -14.92
CA ASP A 106 -13.27 1.90 -14.68
C ASP A 106 -12.02 1.34 -13.99
N GLY A 107 -12.23 0.77 -12.80
CA GLY A 107 -11.15 0.24 -11.94
C GLY A 107 -10.40 1.30 -11.14
N VAL A 108 -10.78 2.60 -11.21
CA VAL A 108 -10.16 3.66 -10.41
C VAL A 108 -11.23 4.43 -9.64
N TYR A 109 -11.00 4.59 -8.34
CA TYR A 109 -11.96 5.20 -7.41
C TYR A 109 -11.26 6.27 -6.57
N ASP A 110 -12.00 7.30 -6.14
CA ASP A 110 -11.52 8.21 -5.10
C ASP A 110 -11.30 7.45 -3.80
N VAL A 111 -10.31 7.87 -3.02
CA VAL A 111 -9.99 7.29 -1.72
C VAL A 111 -10.53 8.18 -0.62
N THR A 112 -11.23 7.58 0.36
CA THR A 112 -11.70 8.25 1.56
C THR A 112 -10.76 8.05 2.74
N LYS A 113 -10.17 6.86 2.84
CA LYS A 113 -9.20 6.49 3.86
C LYS A 113 -8.28 5.38 3.33
N THR A 114 -6.99 5.44 3.66
CA THR A 114 -6.06 4.38 3.26
C THR A 114 -4.84 4.31 4.16
N SER A 115 -4.34 3.10 4.31
CA SER A 115 -3.02 2.78 4.85
C SER A 115 -2.23 1.92 3.86
N ALA A 116 -2.47 2.12 2.55
CA ALA A 116 -1.89 1.31 1.49
C ALA A 116 -0.36 1.26 1.57
N ARG A 117 0.17 0.06 1.39
CA ARG A 117 1.60 -0.23 1.41
C ARG A 117 2.23 -0.26 0.02
N VAL A 118 1.40 -0.22 -1.02
CA VAL A 118 1.82 -0.14 -2.41
C VAL A 118 1.14 1.06 -3.05
N TRP A 119 1.94 2.02 -3.53
CA TRP A 119 1.39 3.24 -4.14
C TRP A 119 2.40 3.90 -5.09
N ILE A 120 1.87 4.76 -5.95
CA ILE A 120 2.61 5.54 -6.93
C ILE A 120 2.26 7.01 -6.71
N MET A 121 3.26 7.89 -6.70
CA MET A 121 3.10 9.30 -6.36
C MET A 121 3.79 10.20 -7.39
N GLU A 122 3.10 11.23 -7.85
CA GLU A 122 3.68 12.35 -8.56
C GLU A 122 4.24 13.36 -7.54
N SER A 123 5.53 13.31 -7.28
CA SER A 123 6.13 14.05 -6.15
C SER A 123 6.15 15.56 -6.35
N LYS A 124 6.38 16.05 -7.57
CA LYS A 124 6.51 17.49 -7.88
C LYS A 124 5.31 18.35 -7.43
N PRO A 125 4.04 17.98 -7.71
CA PRO A 125 2.91 18.75 -7.21
C PRO A 125 2.77 18.68 -5.68
N ILE A 126 3.16 17.56 -5.08
CA ILE A 126 3.09 17.35 -3.63
C ILE A 126 4.16 18.20 -2.94
N ASP A 127 5.40 18.17 -3.42
CA ASP A 127 6.47 19.02 -2.90
C ASP A 127 6.08 20.50 -2.93
N LYS A 128 5.47 20.97 -4.04
CA LYS A 128 4.99 22.33 -4.15
C LYS A 128 3.95 22.68 -3.07
N LYS A 129 3.01 21.78 -2.78
CA LYS A 129 2.02 21.98 -1.71
C LYS A 129 2.64 21.91 -0.31
N LEU A 130 3.59 21.01 -0.07
CA LEU A 130 4.30 20.92 1.21
C LEU A 130 5.17 22.14 1.50
N ARG A 131 5.74 22.77 0.50
CA ARG A 131 6.57 23.98 0.68
C ARG A 131 5.75 25.20 1.04
N GLY A 132 4.50 25.35 0.52
CA GLY A 132 3.63 26.51 0.75
C GLY A 132 4.33 27.88 0.54
N ASP A 133 3.59 28.97 0.66
CA ASP A 133 4.17 30.31 0.39
C ASP A 133 5.08 30.83 1.53
N LYS A 134 5.01 30.29 2.74
CA LYS A 134 5.85 30.70 3.89
C LYS A 134 6.09 29.65 4.97
N ASN A 135 5.34 28.57 5.02
CA ASN A 135 5.50 27.53 6.05
C ASN A 135 5.70 26.17 5.41
N GLN A 136 6.89 25.62 5.53
CA GLN A 136 7.16 24.25 5.16
C GLN A 136 6.30 23.33 6.04
N VAL A 137 5.28 22.71 5.46
CA VAL A 137 4.50 21.69 6.13
C VAL A 137 5.32 20.41 6.11
N LYS A 138 5.64 19.89 7.28
CA LYS A 138 6.34 18.61 7.39
C LYS A 138 5.34 17.50 7.09
N LEU A 139 5.71 16.59 6.18
CA LEU A 139 4.92 15.40 5.92
C LEU A 139 4.95 14.49 7.17
N ASP A 140 3.77 14.05 7.60
CA ASP A 140 3.67 13.07 8.68
C ASP A 140 4.06 11.70 8.16
N THR A 141 5.15 11.17 8.65
CA THR A 141 5.71 9.87 8.28
C THR A 141 5.63 8.85 9.41
N SER A 142 4.79 9.10 10.41
CA SER A 142 4.62 8.21 11.56
C SER A 142 3.92 6.89 11.20
N SER A 143 3.03 6.94 10.21
CA SER A 143 2.35 5.77 9.65
C SER A 143 1.85 6.07 8.24
N TYR A 144 1.52 5.02 7.46
CA TYR A 144 0.86 5.20 6.16
C TYR A 144 -0.48 5.94 6.30
N GLU A 145 -1.28 5.57 7.29
CA GLU A 145 -2.58 6.20 7.55
C GLU A 145 -2.44 7.70 7.83
N ALA A 146 -1.53 8.08 8.74
CA ALA A 146 -1.29 9.49 9.08
C ALA A 146 -0.80 10.30 7.87
N MET A 147 0.10 9.72 7.07
CA MET A 147 0.59 10.34 5.84
C MET A 147 -0.54 10.61 4.86
N PHE A 148 -1.35 9.61 4.55
CA PHE A 148 -2.44 9.76 3.60
C PHE A 148 -3.54 10.69 4.12
N ASP A 149 -3.89 10.63 5.40
CA ASP A 149 -4.83 11.55 6.02
C ASP A 149 -4.38 13.00 5.86
N GLN A 150 -3.08 13.26 6.06
CA GLN A 150 -2.52 14.59 5.84
C GLN A 150 -2.61 15.02 4.37
N LEU A 151 -2.25 14.15 3.43
CA LEU A 151 -2.33 14.44 2.00
C LEU A 151 -3.77 14.77 1.58
N LEU A 152 -4.74 13.99 2.03
CA LEU A 152 -6.17 14.22 1.77
C LEU A 152 -6.64 15.57 2.36
N LYS A 153 -6.27 15.89 3.60
CA LYS A 153 -6.57 17.18 4.25
C LYS A 153 -5.96 18.37 3.51
N MET A 154 -4.82 18.18 2.87
CA MET A 154 -4.18 19.20 2.02
C MET A 154 -4.83 19.32 0.63
N GLY A 155 -5.89 18.56 0.35
CA GLY A 155 -6.56 18.53 -0.95
C GLY A 155 -5.71 17.90 -2.05
N ILE A 156 -4.83 16.98 -1.71
CA ILE A 156 -4.16 16.09 -2.66
C ILE A 156 -5.15 14.99 -3.02
N ARG A 157 -5.46 14.85 -4.31
CA ARG A 157 -6.35 13.78 -4.76
C ARG A 157 -5.62 12.47 -4.79
N VAL A 158 -6.10 11.52 -3.97
CA VAL A 158 -5.64 10.14 -3.89
C VAL A 158 -6.68 9.25 -4.55
N ALA A 159 -6.27 8.38 -5.45
CA ALA A 159 -7.14 7.41 -6.11
C ALA A 159 -6.68 5.98 -5.86
N ALA A 160 -7.58 5.03 -5.93
CA ALA A 160 -7.33 3.60 -5.77
C ALA A 160 -7.48 2.86 -7.08
N ALA A 161 -6.45 2.13 -7.49
CA ALA A 161 -6.48 1.23 -8.65
C ALA A 161 -6.93 -0.17 -8.22
N THR A 162 -8.24 -0.44 -8.25
CA THR A 162 -8.83 -1.66 -7.70
C THR A 162 -8.67 -2.90 -8.59
N LYS A 163 -8.24 -2.73 -9.83
CA LYS A 163 -7.93 -3.84 -10.76
C LYS A 163 -6.49 -4.31 -10.67
N VAL A 164 -5.64 -3.57 -9.94
CA VAL A 164 -4.25 -3.96 -9.74
C VAL A 164 -4.17 -5.00 -8.65
N GLN A 165 -3.61 -6.15 -8.97
CA GLN A 165 -3.38 -7.21 -7.99
C GLN A 165 -2.07 -6.95 -7.25
N VAL A 166 -2.17 -6.86 -5.92
CA VAL A 166 -1.03 -6.77 -5.02
C VAL A 166 -0.83 -8.12 -4.34
N ILE A 167 0.36 -8.67 -4.46
CA ILE A 167 0.76 -9.90 -3.78
C ILE A 167 1.35 -9.52 -2.43
N CYS A 168 0.76 -10.02 -1.35
CA CYS A 168 1.24 -9.81 0.01
C CYS A 168 1.84 -11.09 0.57
N HIS A 169 3.09 -11.03 0.96
CA HIS A 169 3.76 -12.11 1.68
C HIS A 169 3.76 -11.77 3.17
N PHE A 170 2.87 -12.42 3.91
CA PHE A 170 2.84 -12.28 5.36
C PHE A 170 3.77 -13.34 5.98
N ILE A 171 4.66 -12.89 6.85
CA ILE A 171 5.45 -13.81 7.67
C ILE A 171 4.51 -14.38 8.71
N HIS A 172 4.11 -15.64 8.52
CA HIS A 172 3.33 -16.34 9.54
C HIS A 172 4.20 -16.51 10.80
N LYS A 173 3.85 -15.78 11.85
CA LYS A 173 4.41 -15.98 13.19
C LYS A 173 4.00 -17.33 13.81
N CYS A 174 3.32 -18.17 13.05
CA CYS A 174 2.77 -19.45 13.51
C CYS A 174 3.81 -20.51 13.83
N SER A 175 5.04 -20.42 13.32
CA SER A 175 6.05 -21.44 13.63
C SER A 175 6.41 -21.48 15.12
N GLY A 176 6.43 -20.35 15.83
CA GLY A 176 6.60 -20.31 17.28
C GLY A 176 5.41 -20.89 18.03
N ASN A 177 4.20 -20.50 17.63
CA ASN A 177 2.96 -20.93 18.32
C ASN A 177 2.64 -22.41 18.10
N ILE A 178 3.02 -23.02 16.98
CA ILE A 178 2.85 -24.45 16.74
C ILE A 178 3.74 -25.29 17.68
N LEU A 179 4.95 -24.80 17.98
CA LEU A 179 5.88 -25.43 18.88
C LEU A 179 5.50 -25.25 20.37
N GLU A 180 4.72 -24.21 20.68
CA GLU A 180 4.20 -23.94 22.03
C GLU A 180 2.83 -24.59 22.30
N THR A 181 2.27 -25.30 21.34
CA THR A 181 1.00 -26.01 21.53
C THR A 181 1.14 -27.05 22.66
N PRO A 182 0.19 -27.14 23.63
CA PRO A 182 0.27 -28.05 24.73
C PRO A 182 0.47 -29.50 24.26
N GLY A 183 1.62 -30.10 24.57
CA GLY A 183 2.00 -31.43 24.14
C GLY A 183 3.34 -31.56 23.43
N VAL A 184 3.91 -30.47 22.97
CA VAL A 184 5.29 -30.48 22.47
C VAL A 184 6.22 -29.92 23.55
N ASN A 185 6.81 -30.77 24.35
CA ASN A 185 7.90 -30.39 25.26
C ASN A 185 9.13 -30.03 24.43
N VAL A 186 9.34 -28.75 24.18
CA VAL A 186 10.64 -28.26 23.73
C VAL A 186 11.57 -28.40 24.94
N GLY A 187 12.45 -29.39 24.91
CA GLY A 187 13.39 -29.65 25.99
C GLY A 187 14.14 -28.39 26.34
N LYS A 188 14.01 -27.95 27.59
CA LYS A 188 14.90 -26.92 28.13
C LYS A 188 16.30 -27.57 28.11
N GLU A 189 17.17 -27.04 27.25
CA GLU A 189 18.60 -27.30 27.41
C GLU A 189 18.99 -26.81 28.79
N THR A 190 19.18 -27.77 29.71
CA THR A 190 19.83 -27.53 30.97
C THR A 190 21.29 -27.27 30.66
N SER A 191 21.66 -25.98 30.70
CA SER A 191 23.05 -25.54 30.78
C SER A 191 23.64 -26.10 32.08
N GLY A 192 24.50 -27.12 31.94
CA GLY A 192 25.45 -27.55 32.94
C GLY A 192 26.75 -26.76 32.82
#